data_6c7e7c363d8bece8d2b47157135dd96f
#
_entry.id   6c7e7c363d8bece8d2b47157135dd96f
#
_cell.length_a   1.000
_cell.length_b   1.000
_cell.length_c   1.000
_cell.angle_alpha   90.00
_cell.angle_beta   90.00
_cell.angle_gamma   90.00
#
_symmetry.space_group_name_H-M   'P 1'
#
loop_
_entity.id
_entity.type
_entity.pdbx_description
1 polymer ?
#
loop_
_entity_poly.entity_id
_entity_poly.type
_entity_poly.pdbx_seq_one_letter_code
_entity_poly.pdbx_strand_id
1 'polypeptide(L)'
;VTAKIRFVYVHEGAPMRYRVLHQAEQARLHGYQTEIVALENRAHLYRLQGCDLLYLHRVPLTSRSLPLVLMARLRGIPLVFDSDDLVWDENERSYNFLDKHYTPAQVDDILLTNRRLRAMMRWVDAHVLSTAYLRDQAQRSFQKPAFVNWNALSDEQIALGEAAYRQRRRDPSAVVIGYFCGTPHVHDEDFASITPALEAVLRQHNQVRLRLYGELGLAESLSTAFADRIERYPAVAWEQLSQHMAQIDIALAPLIDNPQRRSKSAVKYLEAALVRVATVASDLEPYNAVIENGKTGCLASDPASWQQALDRLIQSSALRERIAQAAYDQLQQQHTNRVRAAQFGQILAQLLRR
;
A
#
# COMPACT_ATOMS: atom_id res chain seq x y z
N VAL A 1 -34.58 -3.07 -1.25
CA VAL A 1 -33.63 -4.21 -1.14
C VAL A 1 -32.23 -3.62 -1.17
N THR A 2 -31.42 -3.95 -0.18
CA THR A 2 -30.03 -3.48 -0.12
C THR A 2 -29.21 -4.23 -1.17
N ALA A 3 -28.49 -3.49 -2.05
CA ALA A 3 -27.70 -4.12 -3.11
C ALA A 3 -26.56 -4.96 -2.55
N LYS A 4 -26.31 -6.10 -3.21
CA LYS A 4 -25.26 -7.06 -2.86
C LYS A 4 -24.06 -6.94 -3.80
N ILE A 5 -22.89 -6.67 -3.23
CA ILE A 5 -21.62 -6.55 -3.93
C ILE A 5 -20.80 -7.81 -3.70
N ARG A 6 -20.38 -8.44 -4.78
CA ARG A 6 -19.47 -9.57 -4.71
C ARG A 6 -18.04 -9.16 -5.06
N PHE A 7 -17.15 -9.32 -4.11
CA PHE A 7 -15.72 -9.12 -4.28
C PHE A 7 -15.05 -10.44 -4.68
N VAL A 8 -14.32 -10.44 -5.78
CA VAL A 8 -13.53 -11.58 -6.25
C VAL A 8 -12.06 -11.23 -6.23
N TYR A 9 -11.23 -12.11 -5.68
CA TYR A 9 -9.78 -11.93 -5.58
C TYR A 9 -9.02 -13.18 -6.01
N VAL A 10 -7.72 -13.04 -6.28
CA VAL A 10 -6.84 -14.14 -6.73
C VAL A 10 -5.89 -14.59 -5.63
N HIS A 11 -5.17 -13.65 -5.00
CA HIS A 11 -4.14 -13.95 -4.02
C HIS A 11 -4.45 -13.29 -2.67
N GLU A 12 -4.13 -13.99 -1.61
CA GLU A 12 -4.12 -13.44 -0.25
C GLU A 12 -2.93 -12.50 -0.04
N GLY A 13 -2.94 -11.74 1.06
CA GLY A 13 -1.88 -10.83 1.42
C GLY A 13 -2.33 -9.38 1.61
N ALA A 14 -1.38 -8.46 1.70
CA ALA A 14 -1.66 -7.06 1.96
C ALA A 14 -2.58 -6.41 0.90
N PRO A 15 -2.39 -6.62 -0.42
CA PRO A 15 -3.30 -6.06 -1.42
C PRO A 15 -4.75 -6.53 -1.23
N MET A 16 -4.98 -7.83 -1.00
CA MET A 16 -6.33 -8.38 -0.76
C MET A 16 -6.93 -7.78 0.52
N ARG A 17 -6.15 -7.61 1.58
CA ARG A 17 -6.63 -7.00 2.83
C ARG A 17 -7.13 -5.57 2.58
N TYR A 18 -6.32 -4.71 2.00
CA TYR A 18 -6.68 -3.30 1.76
C TYR A 18 -7.74 -3.12 0.68
N ARG A 19 -7.72 -3.95 -0.36
CA ARG A 19 -8.58 -3.76 -1.54
C ARG A 19 -9.83 -4.62 -1.55
N VAL A 20 -9.89 -5.70 -0.76
CA VAL A 20 -11.06 -6.57 -0.69
C VAL A 20 -11.70 -6.51 0.69
N LEU A 21 -10.96 -6.86 1.76
CA LEU A 21 -11.55 -6.91 3.11
C LEU A 21 -11.97 -5.52 3.59
N HIS A 22 -11.08 -4.52 3.48
CA HIS A 22 -11.38 -3.16 3.94
C HIS A 22 -12.43 -2.47 3.08
N GLN A 23 -12.43 -2.68 1.76
CA GLN A 23 -13.49 -2.13 0.92
C GLN A 23 -14.84 -2.82 1.13
N ALA A 24 -14.85 -4.12 1.39
CA ALA A 24 -16.07 -4.81 1.79
C ALA A 24 -16.59 -4.31 3.15
N GLU A 25 -15.70 -3.98 4.09
CA GLU A 25 -16.07 -3.31 5.35
C GLU A 25 -16.66 -1.92 5.09
N GLN A 26 -16.01 -1.08 4.26
CA GLN A 26 -16.54 0.23 3.87
C GLN A 26 -17.91 0.13 3.22
N ALA A 27 -18.12 -0.86 2.33
CA ALA A 27 -19.41 -1.10 1.70
C ALA A 27 -20.49 -1.49 2.73
N ARG A 28 -20.16 -2.37 3.68
CA ARG A 28 -21.09 -2.73 4.78
C ARG A 28 -21.43 -1.55 5.69
N LEU A 29 -20.45 -0.73 6.04
CA LEU A 29 -20.64 0.49 6.83
C LEU A 29 -21.58 1.49 6.12
N HIS A 30 -21.62 1.46 4.78
CA HIS A 30 -22.54 2.28 3.97
C HIS A 30 -23.89 1.57 3.70
N GLY A 31 -24.11 0.39 4.25
CA GLY A 31 -25.40 -0.33 4.17
C GLY A 31 -25.50 -1.36 3.05
N TYR A 32 -24.44 -1.64 2.27
CA TYR A 32 -24.46 -2.70 1.26
C TYR A 32 -24.22 -4.09 1.85
N GLN A 33 -24.82 -5.11 1.24
CA GLN A 33 -24.43 -6.50 1.50
C GLN A 33 -23.15 -6.84 0.73
N THR A 34 -22.26 -7.63 1.33
CA THR A 34 -21.02 -8.02 0.69
C THR A 34 -20.78 -9.52 0.77
N GLU A 35 -20.21 -10.06 -0.29
CA GLU A 35 -19.74 -11.44 -0.35
C GLU A 35 -18.31 -11.44 -0.92
N ILE A 36 -17.42 -12.21 -0.33
CA ILE A 36 -16.00 -12.29 -0.73
C ILE A 36 -15.73 -13.71 -1.21
N VAL A 37 -15.23 -13.86 -2.44
CA VAL A 37 -15.02 -15.16 -3.08
C VAL A 37 -13.63 -15.18 -3.73
N ALA A 38 -12.82 -16.19 -3.39
CA ALA A 38 -11.58 -16.45 -4.11
C ALA A 38 -11.87 -16.97 -5.52
N LEU A 39 -11.10 -16.55 -6.53
CA LEU A 39 -11.22 -17.04 -7.91
C LEU A 39 -11.08 -18.57 -8.01
N GLU A 40 -10.34 -19.17 -7.07
CA GLU A 40 -10.13 -20.61 -6.98
C GLU A 40 -11.39 -21.37 -6.48
N ASN A 41 -12.30 -20.72 -5.78
CA ASN A 41 -13.49 -21.33 -5.19
C ASN A 41 -14.59 -21.54 -6.24
N ARG A 42 -14.45 -22.56 -7.08
CA ARG A 42 -15.39 -22.86 -8.18
C ARG A 42 -16.83 -23.11 -7.72
N ALA A 43 -17.04 -23.66 -6.52
CA ALA A 43 -18.35 -23.97 -6.00
C ALA A 43 -19.20 -22.70 -5.77
N HIS A 44 -18.58 -21.58 -5.45
CA HIS A 44 -19.25 -20.31 -5.18
C HIS A 44 -19.06 -19.26 -6.28
N LEU A 45 -17.97 -19.34 -7.06
CA LEU A 45 -17.58 -18.33 -8.05
C LEU A 45 -18.71 -17.97 -9.04
N TYR A 46 -19.39 -18.98 -9.56
CA TYR A 46 -20.42 -18.82 -10.61
C TYR A 46 -21.84 -18.63 -10.08
N ARG A 47 -22.04 -18.59 -8.78
CA ARG A 47 -23.35 -18.38 -8.16
C ARG A 47 -23.69 -16.89 -8.09
N LEU A 48 -24.07 -16.27 -9.19
CA LEU A 48 -24.37 -14.84 -9.29
C LEU A 48 -25.81 -14.47 -8.87
N GLN A 49 -26.54 -15.34 -8.21
CA GLN A 49 -27.90 -15.04 -7.76
C GLN A 49 -27.88 -13.94 -6.67
N GLY A 50 -28.66 -12.88 -6.90
CA GLY A 50 -28.74 -11.72 -6.00
C GLY A 50 -27.46 -10.88 -5.96
N CYS A 51 -26.55 -11.06 -6.92
CA CYS A 51 -25.38 -10.18 -7.08
C CYS A 51 -25.76 -8.99 -7.96
N ASP A 52 -25.62 -7.77 -7.42
CA ASP A 52 -25.97 -6.53 -8.10
C ASP A 52 -24.73 -5.82 -8.69
N LEU A 53 -23.52 -6.15 -8.21
CA LEU A 53 -22.25 -5.64 -8.72
C LEU A 53 -21.14 -6.67 -8.48
N LEU A 54 -20.32 -6.93 -9.52
CA LEU A 54 -19.16 -7.81 -9.45
C LEU A 54 -17.87 -6.98 -9.40
N TYR A 55 -17.15 -7.06 -8.30
CA TYR A 55 -15.95 -6.29 -8.00
C TYR A 55 -14.72 -7.21 -8.07
N LEU A 56 -13.85 -6.99 -9.05
CA LEU A 56 -12.74 -7.87 -9.42
C LEU A 56 -11.39 -7.27 -9.01
N HIS A 57 -10.84 -7.71 -7.87
CA HIS A 57 -9.51 -7.26 -7.44
C HIS A 57 -8.42 -8.07 -8.13
N ARG A 58 -7.68 -7.42 -9.04
CA ARG A 58 -6.57 -7.99 -9.81
C ARG A 58 -6.90 -9.35 -10.44
N VAL A 59 -8.13 -9.54 -10.90
CA VAL A 59 -8.54 -10.78 -11.57
C VAL A 59 -8.12 -10.75 -13.04
N PRO A 60 -7.20 -11.64 -13.49
CA PRO A 60 -6.79 -11.70 -14.88
C PRO A 60 -7.87 -12.36 -15.76
N LEU A 61 -7.92 -12.02 -17.05
CA LEU A 61 -8.79 -12.69 -18.00
C LEU A 61 -8.17 -14.04 -18.38
N THR A 62 -8.81 -15.11 -17.93
CA THR A 62 -8.38 -16.50 -18.11
C THR A 62 -9.56 -17.40 -18.46
N SER A 63 -9.32 -18.67 -18.79
CA SER A 63 -10.38 -19.66 -18.99
C SER A 63 -11.29 -19.82 -17.76
N ARG A 64 -10.80 -19.46 -16.54
CA ARG A 64 -11.59 -19.51 -15.31
C ARG A 64 -12.44 -18.26 -15.10
N SER A 65 -11.90 -17.07 -15.34
CA SER A 65 -12.62 -15.81 -15.12
C SER A 65 -13.53 -15.41 -16.28
N LEU A 66 -13.27 -15.88 -17.51
CA LEU A 66 -14.06 -15.55 -18.69
C LEU A 66 -15.54 -16.00 -18.56
N PRO A 67 -15.87 -17.24 -18.12
CA PRO A 67 -17.27 -17.62 -17.93
C PRO A 67 -17.98 -16.75 -16.90
N LEU A 68 -17.31 -16.37 -15.81
CA LEU A 68 -17.84 -15.47 -14.78
C LEU A 68 -18.24 -14.12 -15.39
N VAL A 69 -17.34 -13.52 -16.17
CA VAL A 69 -17.57 -12.22 -16.82
C VAL A 69 -18.70 -12.31 -17.85
N LEU A 70 -18.75 -13.37 -18.65
CA LEU A 70 -19.85 -13.59 -19.62
C LEU A 70 -21.19 -13.76 -18.92
N MET A 71 -21.26 -14.56 -17.85
CA MET A 71 -22.47 -14.75 -17.06
C MET A 71 -22.95 -13.43 -16.42
N ALA A 72 -22.05 -12.61 -15.89
CA ALA A 72 -22.38 -11.31 -15.31
C ALA A 72 -22.96 -10.39 -16.39
N ARG A 73 -22.32 -10.30 -17.57
CA ARG A 73 -22.81 -9.51 -18.70
C ARG A 73 -24.20 -9.94 -19.20
N LEU A 74 -24.42 -11.25 -19.35
CA LEU A 74 -25.72 -11.79 -19.76
C LEU A 74 -26.83 -11.47 -18.76
N ARG A 75 -26.50 -11.25 -17.49
CA ARG A 75 -27.44 -10.87 -16.43
C ARG A 75 -27.53 -9.35 -16.20
N GLY A 76 -26.79 -8.55 -16.96
CA GLY A 76 -26.76 -7.09 -16.76
C GLY A 76 -26.07 -6.67 -15.46
N ILE A 77 -25.21 -7.52 -14.86
CA ILE A 77 -24.47 -7.20 -13.64
C ILE A 77 -23.25 -6.35 -13.99
N PRO A 78 -23.13 -5.12 -13.47
CA PRO A 78 -21.96 -4.27 -13.69
C PRO A 78 -20.67 -4.92 -13.20
N LEU A 79 -19.59 -4.74 -13.96
CA LEU A 79 -18.26 -5.27 -13.71
C LEU A 79 -17.30 -4.15 -13.35
N VAL A 80 -16.61 -4.27 -12.24
CA VAL A 80 -15.61 -3.31 -11.79
C VAL A 80 -14.27 -4.01 -11.60
N PHE A 81 -13.19 -3.40 -12.10
CA PHE A 81 -11.82 -3.84 -11.83
C PHE A 81 -11.19 -2.94 -10.77
N ASP A 82 -10.51 -3.57 -9.83
CA ASP A 82 -9.80 -2.89 -8.74
C ASP A 82 -8.31 -3.24 -8.74
N SER A 83 -7.47 -2.24 -8.48
CA SER A 83 -6.04 -2.43 -8.25
C SER A 83 -5.43 -1.33 -7.39
N ASP A 84 -4.38 -1.68 -6.65
CA ASP A 84 -3.51 -0.79 -5.88
C ASP A 84 -2.08 -0.71 -6.43
N ASP A 85 -1.83 -1.35 -7.59
CA ASP A 85 -0.57 -1.29 -8.34
C ASP A 85 -0.82 -1.14 -9.83
N LEU A 86 0.20 -0.71 -10.57
CA LEU A 86 0.19 -0.60 -12.04
C LEU A 86 0.43 -1.98 -12.68
N VAL A 87 -0.56 -2.86 -12.58
CA VAL A 87 -0.47 -4.27 -13.00
C VAL A 87 -0.85 -4.53 -14.45
N TRP A 88 -0.97 -3.49 -15.27
CA TRP A 88 -1.37 -3.59 -16.69
C TRP A 88 -0.39 -2.93 -17.65
N ASP A 89 0.77 -2.49 -17.15
CA ASP A 89 1.77 -1.86 -17.97
C ASP A 89 2.59 -2.91 -18.72
N GLU A 90 2.55 -2.82 -20.05
CA GLU A 90 3.30 -3.73 -20.93
C GLU A 90 4.79 -3.36 -21.00
N ASN A 91 5.16 -2.15 -20.54
CA ASN A 91 6.53 -1.64 -20.54
C ASN A 91 7.24 -1.85 -19.19
N GLU A 92 6.63 -2.54 -18.24
CA GLU A 92 7.15 -2.70 -16.88
C GLU A 92 8.61 -3.16 -16.85
N ARG A 93 9.00 -4.08 -17.75
CA ARG A 93 10.38 -4.57 -17.86
C ARG A 93 11.40 -3.47 -18.14
N SER A 94 11.01 -2.38 -18.81
CA SER A 94 11.93 -1.30 -19.21
C SER A 94 12.38 -0.40 -18.06
N TYR A 95 11.65 -0.36 -16.95
CA TYR A 95 11.92 0.54 -15.82
C TYR A 95 11.83 -0.14 -14.45
N ASN A 96 11.20 -1.30 -14.36
CA ASN A 96 11.18 -2.09 -13.13
C ASN A 96 12.29 -3.14 -13.18
N PHE A 97 12.98 -3.33 -12.08
CA PHE A 97 14.16 -4.21 -11.98
C PHE A 97 13.81 -5.70 -12.01
N LEU A 98 12.86 -6.11 -12.87
CA LEU A 98 12.39 -7.50 -12.95
C LEU A 98 13.54 -8.48 -13.21
N ASP A 99 14.40 -8.16 -14.17
CA ASP A 99 15.52 -9.02 -14.56
C ASP A 99 16.61 -9.17 -13.47
N LYS A 100 16.59 -8.31 -12.44
CA LYS A 100 17.51 -8.43 -11.29
C LYS A 100 17.00 -9.39 -10.21
N HIS A 101 15.67 -9.50 -10.08
CA HIS A 101 15.04 -10.21 -8.96
C HIS A 101 14.37 -11.52 -9.39
N TYR A 102 14.13 -11.70 -10.69
CA TYR A 102 13.39 -12.84 -11.23
C TYR A 102 14.13 -13.53 -12.38
N THR A 103 13.95 -14.82 -12.50
CA THR A 103 14.44 -15.58 -13.67
C THR A 103 13.67 -15.15 -14.94
N PRO A 104 14.23 -15.35 -16.13
CA PRO A 104 13.55 -15.01 -17.39
C PRO A 104 12.13 -15.63 -17.49
N ALA A 105 11.95 -16.87 -17.06
CA ALA A 105 10.64 -17.53 -17.07
C ALA A 105 9.64 -16.86 -16.11
N GLN A 106 10.08 -16.40 -14.95
CA GLN A 106 9.24 -15.66 -14.01
C GLN A 106 8.87 -14.28 -14.57
N VAL A 107 9.82 -13.59 -15.22
CA VAL A 107 9.54 -12.31 -15.91
C VAL A 107 8.48 -12.49 -16.99
N ASP A 108 8.61 -13.53 -17.82
CA ASP A 108 7.63 -13.83 -18.89
C ASP A 108 6.24 -14.12 -18.29
N ASP A 109 6.15 -14.83 -17.18
CA ASP A 109 4.87 -15.10 -16.49
C ASP A 109 4.24 -13.83 -15.89
N ILE A 110 5.05 -12.94 -15.30
CA ILE A 110 4.61 -11.63 -14.82
C ILE A 110 4.03 -10.82 -15.99
N LEU A 111 4.76 -10.70 -17.09
CA LEU A 111 4.30 -9.95 -18.27
C LEU A 111 3.06 -10.56 -18.91
N LEU A 112 2.96 -11.89 -18.95
CA LEU A 112 1.76 -12.58 -19.41
C LEU A 112 0.56 -12.29 -18.51
N THR A 113 0.77 -12.28 -17.20
CA THR A 113 -0.26 -11.93 -16.21
C THR A 113 -0.71 -10.48 -16.39
N ASN A 114 0.21 -9.53 -16.59
CA ASN A 114 -0.12 -8.14 -16.89
C ASN A 114 -0.97 -7.98 -18.15
N ARG A 115 -0.63 -8.72 -19.23
CA ARG A 115 -1.46 -8.74 -20.46
C ARG A 115 -2.88 -9.25 -20.19
N ARG A 116 -3.03 -10.28 -19.37
CA ARG A 116 -4.33 -10.84 -18.98
C ARG A 116 -5.14 -9.89 -18.11
N LEU A 117 -4.48 -9.16 -17.19
CA LEU A 117 -5.09 -8.11 -16.38
C LEU A 117 -5.53 -6.94 -17.25
N ARG A 118 -4.66 -6.48 -18.17
CA ARG A 118 -5.01 -5.45 -19.15
C ARG A 118 -6.21 -5.87 -20.03
N ALA A 119 -6.29 -7.13 -20.41
CA ALA A 119 -7.44 -7.66 -21.15
C ALA A 119 -8.72 -7.59 -20.31
N MET A 120 -8.68 -7.98 -19.01
CA MET A 120 -9.82 -7.85 -18.10
C MET A 120 -10.27 -6.40 -17.96
N MET A 121 -9.34 -5.47 -17.81
CA MET A 121 -9.64 -4.04 -17.68
C MET A 121 -10.36 -3.46 -18.92
N ARG A 122 -10.13 -4.02 -20.10
CA ARG A 122 -10.91 -3.67 -21.30
C ARG A 122 -12.34 -4.22 -21.28
N TRP A 123 -12.60 -5.27 -20.51
CA TRP A 123 -13.90 -5.92 -20.46
C TRP A 123 -14.83 -5.38 -19.35
N VAL A 124 -14.30 -4.79 -18.29
CA VAL A 124 -15.11 -4.23 -17.21
C VAL A 124 -15.75 -2.89 -17.59
N ASP A 125 -16.73 -2.45 -16.82
CA ASP A 125 -17.48 -1.22 -17.08
C ASP A 125 -16.82 0.01 -16.44
N ALA A 126 -16.07 -0.20 -15.34
CA ALA A 126 -15.36 0.85 -14.63
C ALA A 126 -14.16 0.32 -13.85
N HIS A 127 -13.30 1.24 -13.40
CA HIS A 127 -12.14 0.95 -12.57
C HIS A 127 -12.25 1.68 -11.21
N VAL A 128 -11.85 0.99 -10.13
CA VAL A 128 -11.64 1.62 -8.82
C VAL A 128 -10.19 1.38 -8.40
N LEU A 129 -9.47 2.46 -8.15
CA LEU A 129 -8.01 2.42 -7.99
C LEU A 129 -7.59 3.12 -6.71
N SER A 130 -6.43 2.75 -6.16
CA SER A 130 -5.99 3.24 -4.86
C SER A 130 -5.44 4.66 -4.88
N THR A 131 -5.05 5.20 -6.03
CA THR A 131 -4.42 6.53 -6.15
C THR A 131 -4.93 7.30 -7.37
N ALA A 132 -4.72 8.62 -7.35
CA ALA A 132 -5.03 9.48 -8.50
C ALA A 132 -4.16 9.14 -9.71
N TYR A 133 -2.87 8.83 -9.48
CA TYR A 133 -1.97 8.41 -10.54
C TYR A 133 -2.50 7.17 -11.29
N LEU A 134 -2.89 6.13 -10.57
CA LEU A 134 -3.44 4.90 -11.17
C LEU A 134 -4.75 5.18 -11.93
N ARG A 135 -5.64 6.02 -11.37
CA ARG A 135 -6.88 6.42 -12.04
C ARG A 135 -6.56 7.08 -13.38
N ASP A 136 -5.63 8.03 -13.41
CA ASP A 136 -5.28 8.77 -14.61
C ASP A 136 -4.63 7.87 -15.66
N GLN A 137 -3.77 6.93 -15.23
CA GLN A 137 -3.21 5.90 -16.12
C GLN A 137 -4.29 4.99 -16.70
N ALA A 138 -5.25 4.55 -15.89
CA ALA A 138 -6.35 3.71 -16.36
C ALA A 138 -7.28 4.47 -17.33
N GLN A 139 -7.61 5.73 -17.05
CA GLN A 139 -8.42 6.55 -17.94
C GLN A 139 -7.75 6.75 -19.31
N ARG A 140 -6.45 7.04 -19.34
CA ARG A 140 -5.67 7.16 -20.58
C ARG A 140 -5.63 5.85 -21.36
N SER A 141 -5.46 4.70 -20.65
CA SER A 141 -5.28 3.39 -21.30
C SER A 141 -6.59 2.78 -21.80
N PHE A 142 -7.72 3.04 -21.12
CA PHE A 142 -8.97 2.31 -21.36
C PHE A 142 -10.15 3.21 -21.71
N GLN A 143 -10.07 4.52 -21.50
CA GLN A 143 -11.14 5.50 -21.79
C GLN A 143 -12.46 5.13 -21.11
N LYS A 144 -12.39 4.56 -19.91
CA LYS A 144 -13.55 4.15 -19.10
C LYS A 144 -13.62 4.96 -17.81
N PRO A 145 -14.78 5.01 -17.17
CA PRO A 145 -14.90 5.61 -15.84
C PRO A 145 -13.92 4.99 -14.86
N ALA A 146 -13.18 5.83 -14.18
CA ALA A 146 -12.22 5.41 -13.17
C ALA A 146 -12.34 6.29 -11.93
N PHE A 147 -12.38 5.65 -10.78
CA PHE A 147 -12.59 6.27 -9.47
C PHE A 147 -11.40 6.01 -8.57
N VAL A 148 -11.16 6.92 -7.63
CA VAL A 148 -10.17 6.72 -6.57
C VAL A 148 -10.87 6.32 -5.29
N ASN A 149 -10.50 5.15 -4.75
CA ASN A 149 -10.78 4.80 -3.38
C ASN A 149 -9.44 4.48 -2.69
N TRP A 150 -8.93 5.42 -1.91
CA TRP A 150 -7.67 5.31 -1.19
C TRP A 150 -7.67 4.11 -0.24
N ASN A 151 -6.50 3.51 -0.02
CA ASN A 151 -6.34 2.56 1.06
C ASN A 151 -6.58 3.24 2.40
N ALA A 152 -7.27 2.55 3.29
CA ALA A 152 -7.64 3.04 4.61
C ALA A 152 -7.45 1.92 5.64
N LEU A 153 -7.37 2.27 6.91
CA LEU A 153 -7.19 1.32 7.99
C LEU A 153 -8.55 0.84 8.54
N SER A 154 -8.64 -0.46 8.81
CA SER A 154 -9.82 -1.08 9.42
C SER A 154 -9.94 -0.76 10.91
N ASP A 155 -11.14 -0.97 11.48
CA ASP A 155 -11.35 -0.85 12.92
C ASP A 155 -10.43 -1.78 13.71
N GLU A 156 -10.16 -2.97 13.20
CA GLU A 156 -9.24 -3.93 13.82
C GLU A 156 -7.79 -3.39 13.85
N GLN A 157 -7.30 -2.84 12.73
CA GLN A 157 -5.98 -2.22 12.70
C GLN A 157 -5.88 -1.03 13.66
N ILE A 158 -6.93 -0.19 13.71
CA ILE A 158 -6.99 0.92 14.66
C ILE A 158 -6.89 0.42 16.11
N ALA A 159 -7.64 -0.62 16.46
CA ALA A 159 -7.59 -1.20 17.82
C ALA A 159 -6.20 -1.76 18.17
N LEU A 160 -5.57 -2.50 17.23
CA LEU A 160 -4.22 -3.02 17.39
C LEU A 160 -3.19 -1.90 17.54
N GLY A 161 -3.29 -0.84 16.73
CA GLY A 161 -2.38 0.30 16.79
C GLY A 161 -2.49 1.09 18.09
N GLU A 162 -3.71 1.33 18.55
CA GLU A 162 -3.95 2.00 19.85
C GLU A 162 -3.42 1.17 21.03
N ALA A 163 -3.57 -0.15 20.99
CA ALA A 163 -3.01 -1.02 22.01
C ALA A 163 -1.47 -0.98 21.98
N ALA A 164 -0.88 -1.06 20.81
CA ALA A 164 0.57 -1.00 20.61
C ALA A 164 1.15 0.35 21.09
N TYR A 165 0.48 1.46 20.73
CA TYR A 165 0.91 2.80 21.18
C TYR A 165 0.91 2.93 22.69
N ARG A 166 -0.13 2.45 23.40
CA ARG A 166 -0.20 2.50 24.88
C ARG A 166 0.85 1.62 25.55
N GLN A 167 1.26 0.54 24.92
CA GLN A 167 2.24 -0.42 25.46
C GLN A 167 3.67 -0.15 25.00
N ARG A 168 3.89 0.89 24.16
CA ARG A 168 5.20 1.20 23.61
C ARG A 168 6.23 1.44 24.71
N ARG A 169 7.43 0.94 24.48
CA ARG A 169 8.59 1.18 25.35
C ARG A 169 9.77 1.53 24.43
N ARG A 170 10.23 2.76 24.52
CA ARG A 170 11.37 3.24 23.75
C ARG A 170 12.53 3.53 24.69
N ASP A 171 13.72 3.23 24.25
CA ASP A 171 14.95 3.59 24.98
C ASP A 171 15.20 5.09 24.80
N PRO A 172 15.16 5.90 25.86
CA PRO A 172 15.39 7.34 25.76
C PRO A 172 16.84 7.70 25.37
N SER A 173 17.78 6.77 25.50
CA SER A 173 19.19 6.96 25.14
C SER A 173 19.48 6.71 23.65
N ALA A 174 18.53 6.12 22.90
CA ALA A 174 18.67 5.80 21.50
C ALA A 174 17.58 6.46 20.65
N VAL A 175 17.86 6.66 19.36
CA VAL A 175 16.87 7.00 18.33
C VAL A 175 16.83 5.87 17.34
N VAL A 176 15.71 5.17 17.25
CA VAL A 176 15.55 4.01 16.38
C VAL A 176 14.87 4.44 15.07
N ILE A 177 15.61 4.32 13.98
CA ILE A 177 15.09 4.50 12.62
C ILE A 177 14.67 3.12 12.10
N GLY A 178 13.42 2.96 11.65
CA GLY A 178 12.88 1.67 11.23
C GLY A 178 12.45 1.61 9.78
N TYR A 179 12.65 0.46 9.14
CA TYR A 179 12.12 0.15 7.81
C TYR A 179 11.46 -1.23 7.82
N PHE A 180 10.28 -1.33 7.21
CA PHE A 180 9.51 -2.56 7.13
C PHE A 180 9.34 -2.98 5.67
N CYS A 181 9.86 -4.17 5.33
CA CYS A 181 9.76 -4.79 4.02
C CYS A 181 8.88 -6.04 4.10
N GLY A 182 7.75 -6.04 3.41
CA GLY A 182 6.82 -7.19 3.43
C GLY A 182 7.12 -8.23 2.35
N THR A 183 7.85 -7.85 1.29
CA THR A 183 8.19 -8.76 0.17
C THR A 183 9.69 -8.73 -0.04
N PRO A 184 10.38 -9.89 -0.03
CA PRO A 184 11.82 -9.96 -0.19
C PRO A 184 12.31 -9.21 -1.44
N HIS A 185 13.35 -8.42 -1.28
CA HIS A 185 14.12 -7.74 -2.33
C HIS A 185 13.37 -6.76 -3.25
N VAL A 186 12.05 -6.65 -3.18
CA VAL A 186 11.25 -5.77 -4.06
C VAL A 186 11.59 -4.28 -3.88
N HIS A 187 12.10 -3.92 -2.70
CA HIS A 187 12.40 -2.54 -2.33
C HIS A 187 13.91 -2.27 -2.11
N ASP A 188 14.78 -3.13 -2.60
CA ASP A 188 16.23 -2.99 -2.41
C ASP A 188 16.75 -1.69 -3.03
N GLU A 189 16.33 -1.36 -4.27
CA GLU A 189 16.72 -0.12 -4.93
C GLU A 189 16.09 1.12 -4.26
N ASP A 190 14.86 1.01 -3.78
CA ASP A 190 14.20 2.08 -3.04
C ASP A 190 15.00 2.42 -1.78
N PHE A 191 15.43 1.40 -1.04
CA PHE A 191 16.23 1.59 0.17
C PHE A 191 17.65 2.02 -0.14
N ALA A 192 18.29 1.47 -1.18
CA ALA A 192 19.62 1.84 -1.62
C ALA A 192 19.74 3.33 -1.98
N SER A 193 18.66 3.94 -2.50
CA SER A 193 18.64 5.36 -2.87
C SER A 193 18.90 6.31 -1.71
N ILE A 194 18.60 5.89 -0.48
CA ILE A 194 18.79 6.69 0.75
C ILE A 194 20.03 6.28 1.56
N THR A 195 20.80 5.28 1.10
CA THR A 195 22.00 4.81 1.80
C THR A 195 22.97 5.94 2.13
N PRO A 196 23.31 6.89 1.23
CA PRO A 196 24.23 7.98 1.56
C PRO A 196 23.75 8.84 2.73
N ALA A 197 22.44 9.11 2.81
CA ALA A 197 21.86 9.88 3.91
C ALA A 197 21.91 9.09 5.23
N LEU A 198 21.59 7.79 5.20
CA LEU A 198 21.68 6.91 6.38
C LEU A 198 23.10 6.81 6.91
N GLU A 199 24.08 6.65 6.04
CA GLU A 199 25.49 6.65 6.45
C GLU A 199 25.92 7.97 7.09
N ALA A 200 25.49 9.11 6.52
CA ALA A 200 25.79 10.42 7.06
C ALA A 200 25.23 10.60 8.47
N VAL A 201 23.94 10.28 8.69
CA VAL A 201 23.34 10.41 10.03
C VAL A 201 23.91 9.40 11.03
N LEU A 202 24.26 8.19 10.60
CA LEU A 202 24.89 7.19 11.47
C LEU A 202 26.32 7.62 11.87
N ARG A 203 27.09 8.30 11.01
CA ARG A 203 28.38 8.87 11.36
C ARG A 203 28.24 10.04 12.34
N GLN A 204 27.21 10.87 12.17
CA GLN A 204 27.03 12.09 12.94
C GLN A 204 26.39 11.83 14.33
N HIS A 205 25.56 10.81 14.45
CA HIS A 205 24.73 10.54 15.62
C HIS A 205 24.97 9.12 16.18
N ASN A 206 25.82 9.01 17.21
CA ASN A 206 26.17 7.71 17.80
C ASN A 206 25.00 6.98 18.48
N GLN A 207 23.97 7.72 18.93
CA GLN A 207 22.77 7.16 19.54
C GLN A 207 21.77 6.57 18.55
N VAL A 208 21.99 6.72 17.24
CA VAL A 208 21.08 6.21 16.21
C VAL A 208 21.28 4.70 16.02
N ARG A 209 20.17 3.97 15.97
CA ARG A 209 20.09 2.54 15.57
C ARG A 209 19.20 2.42 14.35
N LEU A 210 19.57 1.53 13.44
CA LEU A 210 18.77 1.20 12.26
C LEU A 210 18.15 -0.17 12.47
N ARG A 211 16.82 -0.26 12.44
CA ARG A 211 16.06 -1.49 12.64
C ARG A 211 15.34 -1.86 11.36
N LEU A 212 15.64 -3.03 10.82
CA LEU A 212 15.14 -3.51 9.54
C LEU A 212 14.31 -4.77 9.73
N TYR A 213 13.11 -4.79 9.19
CA TYR A 213 12.19 -5.92 9.21
C TYR A 213 11.98 -6.46 7.81
N GLY A 214 12.11 -7.79 7.65
CA GLY A 214 12.03 -8.50 6.38
C GLY A 214 13.38 -8.60 5.66
N GLU A 215 13.36 -9.25 4.51
CA GLU A 215 14.55 -9.45 3.68
C GLU A 215 14.80 -8.23 2.80
N LEU A 216 15.94 -7.60 3.02
CA LEU A 216 16.37 -6.38 2.34
C LEU A 216 17.87 -6.45 2.04
N GLY A 217 18.24 -6.19 0.79
CA GLY A 217 19.63 -6.00 0.38
C GLY A 217 20.16 -4.66 0.89
N LEU A 218 21.33 -4.69 1.53
CA LEU A 218 22.03 -3.48 1.97
C LEU A 218 23.31 -3.28 1.17
N ALA A 219 23.66 -2.03 0.97
CA ALA A 219 25.01 -1.69 0.49
C ALA A 219 26.06 -2.18 1.49
N GLU A 220 27.16 -2.73 0.99
CA GLU A 220 28.26 -3.24 1.80
C GLU A 220 28.84 -2.15 2.71
N SER A 221 28.96 -0.92 2.21
CA SER A 221 29.40 0.24 2.97
C SER A 221 28.57 0.49 4.22
N LEU A 222 27.24 0.36 4.13
CA LEU A 222 26.35 0.54 5.27
C LEU A 222 26.43 -0.66 6.25
N SER A 223 26.36 -1.89 5.72
CA SER A 223 26.32 -3.12 6.53
C SER A 223 27.64 -3.40 7.26
N THR A 224 28.78 -2.99 6.70
CA THR A 224 30.10 -3.20 7.31
C THR A 224 30.45 -2.07 8.30
N ALA A 225 30.28 -0.80 7.90
CA ALA A 225 30.71 0.33 8.73
C ALA A 225 29.84 0.52 10.00
N PHE A 226 28.61 0.01 10.01
CA PHE A 226 27.64 0.24 11.08
C PHE A 226 27.00 -1.07 11.58
N ALA A 227 27.67 -2.20 11.44
CA ALA A 227 27.16 -3.53 11.80
C ALA A 227 26.64 -3.61 13.26
N ASP A 228 27.29 -2.92 14.18
CA ASP A 228 26.94 -2.84 15.60
C ASP A 228 25.67 -2.02 15.89
N ARG A 229 25.19 -1.27 14.92
CA ARG A 229 24.02 -0.38 15.04
C ARG A 229 22.87 -0.73 14.10
N ILE A 230 23.01 -1.85 13.35
CA ILE A 230 21.97 -2.35 12.45
C ILE A 230 21.38 -3.64 13.03
N GLU A 231 20.10 -3.56 13.39
CA GLU A 231 19.33 -4.70 13.89
C GLU A 231 18.45 -5.25 12.75
N ARG A 232 18.52 -6.57 12.52
CA ARG A 232 17.72 -7.24 11.49
C ARG A 232 16.72 -8.20 12.14
N TYR A 233 15.48 -8.12 11.68
CA TYR A 233 14.37 -8.94 12.12
C TYR A 233 13.67 -9.59 10.91
N PRO A 234 13.04 -10.76 11.09
CA PRO A 234 12.22 -11.37 10.03
C PRO A 234 11.04 -10.46 9.66
N ALA A 235 10.41 -10.75 8.54
CA ALA A 235 9.15 -10.10 8.16
C ALA A 235 8.09 -10.34 9.25
N VAL A 236 7.29 -9.31 9.53
CA VAL A 236 6.32 -9.31 10.62
C VAL A 236 4.93 -9.56 10.05
N ALA A 237 4.17 -10.44 10.71
CA ALA A 237 2.74 -10.60 10.42
C ALA A 237 2.00 -9.28 10.68
N TRP A 238 0.99 -9.00 9.87
CA TRP A 238 0.32 -7.69 9.92
C TRP A 238 -0.36 -7.41 11.27
N GLU A 239 -0.80 -8.45 11.98
CA GLU A 239 -1.40 -8.36 13.33
C GLU A 239 -0.39 -7.85 14.37
N GLN A 240 0.89 -8.13 14.14
CA GLN A 240 1.99 -7.73 15.03
C GLN A 240 2.71 -6.46 14.56
N LEU A 241 2.42 -6.00 13.33
CA LEU A 241 3.13 -4.88 12.72
C LEU A 241 3.09 -3.63 13.59
N SER A 242 1.93 -3.28 14.13
CA SER A 242 1.77 -2.12 15.00
C SER A 242 2.62 -2.21 16.27
N GLN A 243 2.79 -3.40 16.85
CA GLN A 243 3.61 -3.60 18.05
C GLN A 243 5.09 -3.32 17.76
N HIS A 244 5.60 -3.83 16.65
CA HIS A 244 6.99 -3.60 16.25
C HIS A 244 7.22 -2.15 15.81
N MET A 245 6.28 -1.57 15.07
CA MET A 245 6.36 -0.20 14.59
C MET A 245 6.28 0.83 15.73
N ALA A 246 5.55 0.56 16.80
CA ALA A 246 5.50 1.42 17.99
C ALA A 246 6.84 1.52 18.73
N GLN A 247 7.79 0.61 18.49
CA GLN A 247 9.12 0.59 19.13
C GLN A 247 10.18 1.40 18.37
N ILE A 248 9.87 1.96 17.22
CA ILE A 248 10.77 2.85 16.47
C ILE A 248 10.39 4.32 16.67
N ASP A 249 11.32 5.22 16.40
CA ASP A 249 11.13 6.67 16.52
C ASP A 249 10.84 7.35 15.19
N ILE A 250 11.46 6.84 14.12
CA ILE A 250 11.35 7.39 12.77
C ILE A 250 11.12 6.24 11.80
N ALA A 251 10.05 6.30 11.01
CA ALA A 251 9.77 5.35 9.94
C ALA A 251 10.31 5.87 8.60
N LEU A 252 10.87 4.96 7.81
CA LEU A 252 11.36 5.26 6.46
C LEU A 252 10.36 4.75 5.42
N ALA A 253 10.13 5.57 4.39
CA ALA A 253 9.31 5.21 3.26
C ALA A 253 9.95 5.69 1.94
N PRO A 254 11.15 5.19 1.58
CA PRO A 254 11.82 5.54 0.34
C PRO A 254 11.14 4.88 -0.86
N LEU A 255 11.10 5.62 -1.97
CA LEU A 255 10.73 5.14 -3.30
C LEU A 255 11.61 5.85 -4.33
N ILE A 256 12.11 5.10 -5.31
CA ILE A 256 12.73 5.68 -6.51
C ILE A 256 11.64 6.16 -7.47
N ASP A 257 11.97 7.11 -8.33
CA ASP A 257 11.01 7.65 -9.29
C ASP A 257 10.90 6.77 -10.54
N ASN A 258 9.84 5.98 -10.60
CA ASN A 258 9.41 5.26 -11.80
C ASN A 258 7.88 5.03 -11.78
N PRO A 259 7.26 4.66 -12.91
CA PRO A 259 5.80 4.47 -12.99
C PRO A 259 5.25 3.49 -11.94
N GLN A 260 5.95 2.39 -11.67
CA GLN A 260 5.52 1.39 -10.68
C GLN A 260 5.55 1.95 -9.26
N ARG A 261 6.56 2.76 -8.90
CA ARG A 261 6.67 3.36 -7.57
C ARG A 261 5.68 4.51 -7.38
N ARG A 262 5.44 5.33 -8.41
CA ARG A 262 4.38 6.34 -8.41
C ARG A 262 2.98 5.75 -8.24
N SER A 263 2.79 4.48 -8.62
CA SER A 263 1.50 3.80 -8.48
C SER A 263 1.21 3.26 -7.08
N LYS A 264 2.24 3.17 -6.22
CA LYS A 264 2.08 2.64 -4.85
C LYS A 264 1.11 3.48 -4.01
N SER A 265 0.58 2.88 -2.95
CA SER A 265 -0.22 3.59 -1.96
C SER A 265 0.60 4.01 -0.74
N ALA A 266 0.12 4.99 0.00
CA ALA A 266 0.82 5.52 1.18
C ALA A 266 0.66 4.64 2.45
N VAL A 267 0.46 3.34 2.31
CA VAL A 267 0.18 2.42 3.43
C VAL A 267 1.27 2.47 4.51
N LYS A 268 2.56 2.50 4.13
CA LYS A 268 3.67 2.62 5.10
C LYS A 268 3.53 3.85 6.00
N TYR A 269 3.12 4.99 5.42
CA TYR A 269 2.86 6.21 6.17
C TYR A 269 1.65 6.06 7.10
N LEU A 270 0.55 5.47 6.61
CA LEU A 270 -0.66 5.27 7.43
C LEU A 270 -0.39 4.32 8.61
N GLU A 271 0.36 3.25 8.39
CA GLU A 271 0.73 2.29 9.43
C GLU A 271 1.64 2.93 10.50
N ALA A 272 2.58 3.79 10.09
CA ALA A 272 3.43 4.56 11.02
C ALA A 272 2.62 5.62 11.80
N ALA A 273 1.75 6.35 11.10
CA ALA A 273 0.86 7.35 11.71
C ALA A 273 -0.06 6.73 12.76
N LEU A 274 -0.56 5.51 12.51
CA LEU A 274 -1.43 4.78 13.44
C LEU A 274 -0.81 4.63 14.84
N VAL A 275 0.49 4.36 14.92
CA VAL A 275 1.22 4.19 16.19
C VAL A 275 2.00 5.43 16.59
N ARG A 276 1.70 6.58 15.99
CA ARG A 276 2.34 7.88 16.26
C ARG A 276 3.87 7.80 16.13
N VAL A 277 4.33 7.38 14.95
CA VAL A 277 5.73 7.37 14.53
C VAL A 277 5.90 8.39 13.41
N ALA A 278 6.90 9.27 13.55
CA ALA A 278 7.21 10.26 12.51
C ALA A 278 7.79 9.58 11.27
N THR A 279 7.31 9.96 10.09
CA THR A 279 7.74 9.35 8.83
C THR A 279 8.60 10.32 8.02
N VAL A 280 9.71 9.82 7.45
CA VAL A 280 10.41 10.43 6.32
C VAL A 280 10.12 9.60 5.08
N ALA A 281 9.58 10.23 4.04
CA ALA A 281 9.18 9.57 2.80
C ALA A 281 9.75 10.30 1.57
N SER A 282 9.86 9.59 0.46
CA SER A 282 10.20 10.23 -0.82
C SER A 282 9.15 11.26 -1.21
N ASP A 283 9.58 12.43 -1.70
CA ASP A 283 8.70 13.45 -2.29
C ASP A 283 8.21 12.98 -3.66
N LEU A 284 7.40 11.98 -3.64
CA LEU A 284 6.85 11.29 -4.80
C LEU A 284 5.41 10.86 -4.48
N GLU A 285 4.53 10.86 -5.47
CA GLU A 285 3.29 10.12 -5.32
C GLU A 285 3.61 8.64 -5.01
N PRO A 286 3.02 8.05 -3.98
CA PRO A 286 1.77 8.43 -3.31
C PRO A 286 1.93 9.32 -2.06
N TYR A 287 3.15 9.57 -1.59
CA TYR A 287 3.36 10.20 -0.28
C TYR A 287 3.04 11.69 -0.28
N ASN A 288 3.47 12.43 -1.31
CA ASN A 288 3.18 13.88 -1.39
C ASN A 288 1.69 14.21 -1.61
N ALA A 289 0.88 13.21 -1.96
CA ALA A 289 -0.58 13.36 -2.03
C ALA A 289 -1.25 13.33 -0.64
N VAL A 290 -0.55 12.83 0.40
CA VAL A 290 -1.11 12.65 1.75
C VAL A 290 -0.29 13.30 2.85
N ILE A 291 1.01 13.53 2.66
CA ILE A 291 1.90 14.14 3.65
C ILE A 291 1.99 15.65 3.43
N GLU A 292 1.62 16.42 4.46
CA GLU A 292 1.95 17.84 4.55
C GLU A 292 3.38 17.97 5.11
N ASN A 293 4.34 18.32 4.22
CA ASN A 293 5.77 18.35 4.57
C ASN A 293 6.06 19.24 5.79
N GLY A 294 6.75 18.67 6.80
CA GLY A 294 7.10 19.32 8.06
C GLY A 294 5.96 19.42 9.07
N LYS A 295 4.73 18.98 8.71
CA LYS A 295 3.55 19.00 9.58
C LYS A 295 3.07 17.60 9.94
N THR A 296 2.78 16.74 8.96
CA THR A 296 2.30 15.38 9.17
C THR A 296 3.34 14.31 8.80
N GLY A 297 4.48 14.71 8.27
CA GLY A 297 5.62 13.90 7.90
C GLY A 297 6.71 14.77 7.28
N CYS A 298 7.81 14.16 6.88
CA CYS A 298 8.87 14.85 6.13
C CYS A 298 8.96 14.23 4.73
N LEU A 299 9.05 15.09 3.70
CA LEU A 299 9.26 14.68 2.32
C LEU A 299 10.70 15.02 1.90
N ALA A 300 11.34 14.10 1.18
CA ALA A 300 12.71 14.26 0.69
C ALA A 300 12.84 13.69 -0.71
N SER A 301 13.58 14.38 -1.58
CA SER A 301 13.74 14.04 -3.01
C SER A 301 15.15 13.59 -3.40
N ASP A 302 16.14 13.88 -2.54
CA ASP A 302 17.57 13.63 -2.80
C ASP A 302 18.29 13.30 -1.48
N PRO A 303 19.52 12.74 -1.52
CA PRO A 303 20.24 12.35 -0.31
C PRO A 303 20.45 13.49 0.71
N ALA A 304 20.62 14.73 0.27
CA ALA A 304 20.82 15.88 1.18
C ALA A 304 19.52 16.21 1.94
N SER A 305 18.37 16.25 1.27
CA SER A 305 17.06 16.48 1.89
C SER A 305 16.66 15.32 2.81
N TRP A 306 16.99 14.06 2.46
CA TRP A 306 16.85 12.91 3.34
C TRP A 306 17.67 13.06 4.62
N GLN A 307 18.97 13.39 4.49
CA GLN A 307 19.82 13.64 5.64
C GLN A 307 19.26 14.77 6.51
N GLN A 308 18.89 15.92 5.92
CA GLN A 308 18.36 17.06 6.66
C GLN A 308 17.06 16.70 7.42
N ALA A 309 16.15 15.96 6.78
CA ALA A 309 14.91 15.52 7.42
C ALA A 309 15.19 14.60 8.61
N LEU A 310 16.08 13.62 8.43
CA LEU A 310 16.50 12.70 9.49
C LEU A 310 17.20 13.44 10.64
N ASP A 311 18.18 14.31 10.35
CA ASP A 311 18.90 15.09 11.37
C ASP A 311 17.94 15.89 12.25
N ARG A 312 16.97 16.60 11.67
CA ARG A 312 15.96 17.37 12.41
C ARG A 312 15.13 16.49 13.34
N LEU A 313 14.71 15.31 12.86
CA LEU A 313 13.92 14.39 13.66
C LEU A 313 14.76 13.68 14.72
N ILE A 314 16.04 13.36 14.46
CA ILE A 314 16.96 12.78 15.44
C ILE A 314 17.21 13.74 16.60
N GLN A 315 17.46 15.02 16.31
CA GLN A 315 17.82 16.03 17.28
C GLN A 315 16.64 16.50 18.15
N SER A 316 15.38 16.29 17.73
CA SER A 316 14.22 16.84 18.44
C SER A 316 13.11 15.81 18.64
N SER A 317 13.01 15.25 19.85
CA SER A 317 11.88 14.39 20.25
C SER A 317 10.55 15.15 20.17
N ALA A 318 10.52 16.41 20.59
CA ALA A 318 9.32 17.25 20.51
C ALA A 318 8.84 17.45 19.08
N LEU A 319 9.75 17.56 18.09
CA LEU A 319 9.39 17.62 16.68
C LEU A 319 8.81 16.29 16.20
N ARG A 320 9.45 15.16 16.56
CA ARG A 320 8.93 13.82 16.24
C ARG A 320 7.51 13.63 16.76
N GLU A 321 7.27 13.94 18.03
CA GLU A 321 5.97 13.79 18.68
C GLU A 321 4.90 14.67 18.04
N ARG A 322 5.22 15.92 17.73
CA ARG A 322 4.29 16.86 17.08
C ARG A 322 3.88 16.36 15.68
N ILE A 323 4.86 15.97 14.86
CA ILE A 323 4.61 15.44 13.50
C ILE A 323 3.82 14.15 13.56
N ALA A 324 4.20 13.23 14.43
CA ALA A 324 3.55 11.94 14.59
C ALA A 324 2.11 12.07 15.08
N GLN A 325 1.83 12.99 16.00
CA GLN A 325 0.47 13.27 16.46
C GLN A 325 -0.37 13.89 15.35
N ALA A 326 0.16 14.86 14.60
CA ALA A 326 -0.55 15.45 13.47
C ALA A 326 -0.85 14.43 12.37
N ALA A 327 0.08 13.49 12.10
CA ALA A 327 -0.14 12.38 11.19
C ALA A 327 -1.28 11.45 11.65
N TYR A 328 -1.31 11.13 12.94
CA TYR A 328 -2.37 10.33 13.54
C TYR A 328 -3.74 11.03 13.44
N ASP A 329 -3.80 12.31 13.75
CA ASP A 329 -5.05 13.09 13.66
C ASP A 329 -5.57 13.15 12.22
N GLN A 330 -4.68 13.32 11.24
CA GLN A 330 -5.02 13.26 9.82
C GLN A 330 -5.54 11.87 9.42
N LEU A 331 -4.86 10.80 9.88
CA LEU A 331 -5.30 9.43 9.65
C LEU A 331 -6.73 9.20 10.14
N GLN A 332 -7.03 9.60 11.38
CA GLN A 332 -8.36 9.45 11.98
C GLN A 332 -9.44 10.21 11.19
N GLN A 333 -9.12 11.39 10.65
CA GLN A 333 -10.05 12.23 9.91
C GLN A 333 -10.24 11.79 8.44
N GLN A 334 -9.27 11.10 7.83
CA GLN A 334 -9.27 10.92 6.37
C GLN A 334 -9.01 9.48 5.89
N HIS A 335 -8.38 8.62 6.72
CA HIS A 335 -7.84 7.35 6.25
C HIS A 335 -8.29 6.12 7.06
N THR A 336 -9.43 6.21 7.72
CA THR A 336 -10.08 5.04 8.34
C THR A 336 -11.21 4.51 7.44
N ASN A 337 -11.54 3.22 7.53
CA ASN A 337 -12.65 2.65 6.79
C ASN A 337 -13.98 3.34 7.10
N ARG A 338 -14.20 3.78 8.34
CA ARG A 338 -15.40 4.52 8.74
C ARG A 338 -15.55 5.84 7.97
N VAL A 339 -14.48 6.61 7.86
CA VAL A 339 -14.49 7.89 7.14
C VAL A 339 -14.63 7.67 5.64
N ARG A 340 -13.95 6.66 5.09
CA ARG A 340 -13.98 6.36 3.66
C ARG A 340 -15.28 5.70 3.19
N ALA A 341 -16.05 5.08 4.08
CA ALA A 341 -17.29 4.39 3.73
C ALA A 341 -18.27 5.29 2.96
N ALA A 342 -18.42 6.56 3.36
CA ALA A 342 -19.32 7.48 2.68
C ALA A 342 -18.90 7.75 1.22
N GLN A 343 -17.61 8.03 0.98
CA GLN A 343 -17.08 8.24 -0.36
C GLN A 343 -17.16 6.97 -1.22
N PHE A 344 -16.78 5.82 -0.66
CA PHE A 344 -16.88 4.55 -1.38
C PHE A 344 -18.32 4.20 -1.70
N GLY A 345 -19.25 4.44 -0.77
CA GLY A 345 -20.68 4.27 -1.01
C GLY A 345 -21.21 5.11 -2.17
N GLN A 346 -20.76 6.35 -2.32
CA GLN A 346 -21.10 7.19 -3.47
C GLN A 346 -20.57 6.62 -4.79
N ILE A 347 -19.34 6.08 -4.79
CA ILE A 347 -18.76 5.38 -5.95
C ILE A 347 -19.62 4.17 -6.31
N LEU A 348 -19.94 3.33 -5.32
CA LEU A 348 -20.77 2.13 -5.53
C LEU A 348 -22.17 2.49 -6.06
N ALA A 349 -22.79 3.54 -5.54
CA ALA A 349 -24.09 4.02 -6.03
C ALA A 349 -24.04 4.47 -7.51
N GLN A 350 -22.95 5.09 -7.95
CA GLN A 350 -22.75 5.45 -9.36
C GLN A 350 -22.54 4.21 -10.25
N LEU A 351 -21.84 3.19 -9.74
CA LEU A 351 -21.56 1.95 -10.45
C LEU A 351 -22.82 1.08 -10.61
N LEU A 352 -23.69 1.05 -9.60
CA LEU A 352 -24.95 0.30 -9.60
C LEU A 352 -26.03 0.90 -10.50
N ARG A 353 -25.92 2.18 -10.91
CA ARG A 353 -26.87 2.85 -11.81
C ARG A 353 -26.56 2.65 -13.31
N ARG A 354 -25.46 2.00 -13.61
CA ARG A 354 -24.99 1.74 -14.98
C ARG A 354 -25.51 0.40 -15.50
#